data_d3c984d75385209eb67ab2302a1a18b0
#
_entry.id   d3c984d75385209eb67ab2302a1a18b0
#
_cell.length_a   1.000
_cell.length_b   1.000
_cell.length_c   1.000
_cell.angle_alpha   90.00
_cell.angle_beta   90.00
_cell.angle_gamma   90.00
#
_symmetry.space_group_name_H-M   'P 1'
#
loop_
_entity.id
_entity.type
_entity.pdbx_description
1 polymer ?
#
loop_
_entity_poly.entity_id
_entity_poly.type
_entity_poly.pdbx_seq_one_letter_code
_entity_poly.pdbx_strand_id
1 'polypeptide(L)'
;MARTPNLERRRQLLDALVAEFAARGVGDRSLREVADAVGTSHRMLLHHFGSREGLLIAIVEEAERRQMALIPDLPMNPAEGFAAMWADLRRPELRQLERLFFECYSRAAQGEEPFTRIIPGAVDGWLREVEATADVPYDGAMARLGLAVTRGLLLDLVATNDDAGVDAAANAFVRLLSS
;
A
#
# COMPACT_ATOMS: atom_id res chain seq x y z
N MET A 1 28.44 11.82 -14.58
CA MET A 1 27.15 12.41 -14.23
C MET A 1 26.00 11.97 -15.18
N ALA A 2 25.83 10.65 -15.43
CA ALA A 2 24.81 10.15 -16.39
C ALA A 2 23.68 9.34 -15.70
N ARG A 3 23.47 9.52 -14.39
CA ARG A 3 22.55 8.67 -13.59
C ARG A 3 21.15 9.26 -13.40
N THR A 4 20.99 10.56 -13.51
CA THR A 4 19.76 11.29 -13.20
C THR A 4 18.59 11.02 -14.18
N PRO A 5 18.76 11.01 -15.51
CA PRO A 5 17.64 10.81 -16.45
C PRO A 5 16.97 9.43 -16.33
N ASN A 6 17.72 8.39 -15.98
CA ASN A 6 17.20 7.03 -15.88
C ASN A 6 16.33 6.84 -14.60
N LEU A 7 16.72 7.47 -13.49
CA LEU A 7 15.94 7.42 -12.24
C LEU A 7 14.65 8.22 -12.36
N GLU A 8 14.68 9.40 -12.97
CA GLU A 8 13.50 10.22 -13.20
C GLU A 8 12.51 9.51 -14.14
N ARG A 9 13.02 8.92 -15.23
CA ARG A 9 12.18 8.13 -16.14
C ARG A 9 11.56 6.92 -15.47
N ARG A 10 12.31 6.22 -14.59
CA ARG A 10 11.78 5.11 -13.80
C ARG A 10 10.66 5.57 -12.86
N ARG A 11 10.82 6.74 -12.22
CA ARG A 11 9.81 7.30 -11.31
C ARG A 11 8.53 7.65 -12.07
N GLN A 12 8.63 8.39 -13.18
CA GLN A 12 7.47 8.74 -14.02
C GLN A 12 6.74 7.49 -14.53
N LEU A 13 7.48 6.45 -14.91
CA LEU A 13 6.89 5.19 -15.32
C LEU A 13 6.17 4.48 -14.18
N LEU A 14 6.76 4.50 -12.97
CA LEU A 14 6.14 3.91 -11.78
C LEU A 14 4.86 4.67 -11.38
N ASP A 15 4.86 6.01 -11.47
CA ASP A 15 3.66 6.82 -11.24
C ASP A 15 2.52 6.46 -12.21
N ALA A 16 2.84 6.32 -13.50
CA ALA A 16 1.86 5.90 -14.50
C ALA A 16 1.33 4.46 -14.25
N LEU A 17 2.20 3.55 -13.82
CA LEU A 17 1.84 2.18 -13.48
C LEU A 17 0.93 2.12 -12.25
N VAL A 18 1.25 2.85 -11.18
CA VAL A 18 0.40 2.92 -9.98
C VAL A 18 -0.98 3.44 -10.35
N ALA A 19 -1.09 4.50 -11.15
CA ALA A 19 -2.36 5.04 -11.61
C ALA A 19 -3.15 4.04 -12.49
N GLU A 20 -2.47 3.34 -13.39
CA GLU A 20 -3.09 2.32 -14.25
C GLU A 20 -3.62 1.13 -13.45
N PHE A 21 -2.84 0.66 -12.45
CA PHE A 21 -3.26 -0.45 -11.60
C PHE A 21 -4.35 -0.02 -10.59
N ALA A 22 -4.33 1.22 -10.11
CA ALA A 22 -5.42 1.75 -9.30
C ALA A 22 -6.74 1.77 -10.07
N ALA A 23 -6.70 2.17 -11.37
CA ALA A 23 -7.89 2.28 -12.19
C ALA A 23 -8.45 0.92 -12.65
N ARG A 24 -7.58 -0.04 -12.99
CA ARG A 24 -7.98 -1.27 -13.72
C ARG A 24 -7.60 -2.58 -13.01
N GLY A 25 -6.86 -2.51 -11.90
CA GLY A 25 -6.34 -3.69 -11.23
C GLY A 25 -5.24 -4.41 -12.03
N VAL A 26 -4.79 -5.53 -11.48
CA VAL A 26 -3.77 -6.38 -12.11
C VAL A 26 -4.35 -7.18 -13.27
N GLY A 27 -5.43 -7.93 -13.02
CA GLY A 27 -6.03 -8.85 -13.98
C GLY A 27 -5.01 -9.86 -14.55
N ASP A 28 -5.41 -10.56 -15.58
CA ASP A 28 -4.54 -11.50 -16.31
C ASP A 28 -3.70 -10.83 -17.41
N ARG A 29 -3.55 -9.50 -17.33
CA ARG A 29 -2.85 -8.73 -18.37
C ARG A 29 -1.38 -9.14 -18.45
N SER A 30 -0.92 -9.30 -19.70
CA SER A 30 0.50 -9.48 -19.99
C SER A 30 1.29 -8.19 -19.76
N LEU A 31 2.61 -8.31 -19.54
CA LEU A 31 3.49 -7.14 -19.47
C LEU A 31 3.45 -6.26 -20.74
N ARG A 32 3.10 -6.84 -21.90
CA ARG A 32 2.97 -6.08 -23.14
C ARG A 32 1.75 -5.18 -23.10
N GLU A 33 0.59 -5.69 -22.69
CA GLU A 33 -0.65 -4.92 -22.51
C GLU A 33 -0.50 -3.82 -21.44
N VAL A 34 0.21 -4.13 -20.37
CA VAL A 34 0.54 -3.11 -19.34
C VAL A 34 1.46 -2.03 -19.91
N ALA A 35 2.48 -2.41 -20.69
CA ALA A 35 3.39 -1.45 -21.32
C ALA A 35 2.65 -0.52 -22.28
N ASP A 36 1.79 -1.08 -23.13
CA ASP A 36 0.98 -0.33 -24.09
C ASP A 36 0.05 0.66 -23.36
N ALA A 37 -0.58 0.24 -22.27
CA ALA A 37 -1.47 1.09 -21.46
C ALA A 37 -0.79 2.32 -20.85
N VAL A 38 0.50 2.19 -20.47
CA VAL A 38 1.28 3.31 -19.87
C VAL A 38 2.24 3.99 -20.88
N GLY A 39 2.08 3.73 -22.17
CA GLY A 39 2.84 4.39 -23.24
C GLY A 39 4.34 4.05 -23.24
N THR A 40 4.69 2.80 -22.92
CA THR A 40 6.08 2.32 -22.96
C THR A 40 6.19 0.99 -23.69
N SER A 41 7.37 0.38 -23.71
CA SER A 41 7.59 -0.93 -24.30
C SER A 41 7.79 -2.01 -23.24
N HIS A 42 7.41 -3.25 -23.54
CA HIS A 42 7.71 -4.43 -22.72
C HIS A 42 9.18 -4.52 -22.33
N ARG A 43 10.10 -4.20 -23.28
CA ARG A 43 11.55 -4.18 -23.02
C ARG A 43 11.92 -3.14 -21.96
N MET A 44 11.26 -1.98 -21.95
CA MET A 44 11.51 -0.93 -20.95
C MET A 44 10.99 -1.32 -19.57
N LEU A 45 9.84 -2.00 -19.48
CA LEU A 45 9.36 -2.55 -18.20
C LEU A 45 10.36 -3.56 -17.65
N LEU A 46 10.82 -4.52 -18.45
CA LEU A 46 11.85 -5.48 -18.01
C LEU A 46 13.17 -4.81 -17.66
N HIS A 47 13.58 -3.77 -18.38
CA HIS A 47 14.78 -3.03 -18.05
C HIS A 47 14.72 -2.35 -16.68
N HIS A 48 13.57 -1.78 -16.30
CA HIS A 48 13.40 -1.05 -15.03
C HIS A 48 13.02 -1.93 -13.85
N PHE A 49 12.28 -3.01 -14.07
CA PHE A 49 11.67 -3.83 -13.01
C PHE A 49 12.13 -5.29 -13.00
N GLY A 50 12.84 -5.73 -14.02
CA GLY A 50 13.41 -7.08 -14.12
C GLY A 50 12.43 -8.15 -14.58
N SER A 51 11.30 -8.29 -13.89
CA SER A 51 10.26 -9.29 -14.17
C SER A 51 8.86 -8.72 -13.93
N ARG A 52 7.82 -9.53 -14.19
CA ARG A 52 6.44 -9.20 -13.83
C ARG A 52 6.29 -9.07 -12.31
N GLU A 53 6.85 -9.99 -11.57
CA GLU A 53 6.84 -9.99 -10.09
C GLU A 53 7.57 -8.75 -9.56
N GLY A 54 8.73 -8.42 -10.11
CA GLY A 54 9.47 -7.20 -9.77
C GLY A 54 8.70 -5.92 -10.04
N LEU A 55 7.89 -5.89 -11.11
CA LEU A 55 6.97 -4.77 -11.40
C LEU A 55 5.87 -4.69 -10.34
N LEU A 56 5.18 -5.79 -10.02
CA LEU A 56 4.10 -5.82 -9.03
C LEU A 56 4.61 -5.36 -7.65
N ILE A 57 5.77 -5.87 -7.23
CA ILE A 57 6.41 -5.47 -5.99
C ILE A 57 6.70 -3.97 -5.97
N ALA A 58 7.27 -3.43 -7.06
CA ALA A 58 7.59 -2.00 -7.14
C ALA A 58 6.33 -1.12 -7.04
N ILE A 59 5.19 -1.57 -7.61
CA ILE A 59 3.91 -0.86 -7.49
C ILE A 59 3.41 -0.90 -6.05
N VAL A 60 3.46 -2.05 -5.38
CA VAL A 60 3.05 -2.19 -3.98
C VAL A 60 3.93 -1.34 -3.07
N GLU A 61 5.25 -1.43 -3.20
CA GLU A 61 6.20 -0.63 -2.42
C GLU A 61 5.96 0.88 -2.60
N GLU A 62 5.65 1.33 -3.81
CA GLU A 62 5.34 2.74 -4.07
C GLU A 62 3.98 3.17 -3.49
N ALA A 63 2.95 2.31 -3.57
CA ALA A 63 1.65 2.58 -2.96
C ALA A 63 1.78 2.69 -1.44
N GLU A 64 2.45 1.73 -0.78
CA GLU A 64 2.74 1.74 0.66
C GLU A 64 3.53 3.00 1.06
N ARG A 65 4.55 3.37 0.28
CA ARG A 65 5.36 4.57 0.54
C ARG A 65 4.51 5.85 0.50
N ARG A 66 3.55 5.95 -0.44
CA ARG A 66 2.62 7.11 -0.52
C ARG A 66 1.70 7.17 0.67
N GLN A 67 1.20 6.04 1.12
CA GLN A 67 0.34 5.96 2.30
C GLN A 67 1.12 6.31 3.57
N MET A 68 2.32 5.75 3.76
CA MET A 68 3.19 6.10 4.90
C MET A 68 3.56 7.59 4.93
N ALA A 69 3.71 8.23 3.78
CA ALA A 69 4.01 9.66 3.71
C ALA A 69 2.89 10.56 4.25
N LEU A 70 1.70 10.03 4.48
CA LEU A 70 0.59 10.76 5.10
C LEU A 70 0.64 10.72 6.63
N ILE A 71 1.38 9.77 7.23
CA ILE A 71 1.41 9.58 8.69
C ILE A 71 1.84 10.84 9.46
N PRO A 72 2.87 11.60 9.03
CA PRO A 72 3.27 12.82 9.75
C PRO A 72 2.19 13.91 9.83
N ASP A 73 1.23 13.89 8.92
CA ASP A 73 0.12 14.85 8.85
C ASP A 73 -1.14 14.38 9.60
N LEU A 74 -1.12 13.15 10.16
CA LEU A 74 -2.26 12.61 10.89
C LEU A 74 -2.38 13.26 12.28
N PRO A 75 -3.62 13.39 12.83
CA PRO A 75 -3.82 13.79 14.21
C PRO A 75 -3.05 12.92 15.20
N MET A 76 -2.44 13.54 16.20
CA MET A 76 -1.66 12.86 17.24
C MET A 76 -2.50 11.99 18.19
N ASN A 77 -3.78 12.34 18.36
CA ASN A 77 -4.72 11.51 19.12
C ASN A 77 -4.92 10.17 18.39
N PRO A 78 -4.71 9.01 19.02
CA PRO A 78 -4.79 7.71 18.35
C PRO A 78 -6.13 7.44 17.66
N ALA A 79 -7.25 7.85 18.28
CA ALA A 79 -8.58 7.66 17.71
C ALA A 79 -8.80 8.54 16.47
N GLU A 80 -8.42 9.82 16.55
CA GLU A 80 -8.52 10.76 15.44
C GLU A 80 -7.54 10.39 14.31
N GLY A 81 -6.31 10.01 14.65
CA GLY A 81 -5.30 9.55 13.69
C GLY A 81 -5.74 8.31 12.93
N PHE A 82 -6.29 7.32 13.64
CA PHE A 82 -6.85 6.13 12.98
C PHE A 82 -8.04 6.50 12.08
N ALA A 83 -8.97 7.35 12.56
CA ALA A 83 -10.13 7.75 11.77
C ALA A 83 -9.72 8.49 10.48
N ALA A 84 -8.75 9.40 10.57
CA ALA A 84 -8.23 10.13 9.41
C ALA A 84 -7.53 9.19 8.42
N MET A 85 -6.67 8.28 8.90
CA MET A 85 -6.00 7.27 8.07
C MET A 85 -7.02 6.34 7.41
N TRP A 86 -8.02 5.86 8.15
CA TRP A 86 -9.08 5.01 7.60
C TRP A 86 -9.85 5.69 6.48
N ALA A 87 -10.23 6.98 6.68
CA ALA A 87 -10.93 7.76 5.67
C ALA A 87 -10.14 7.89 4.35
N ASP A 88 -8.80 7.93 4.41
CA ASP A 88 -7.95 7.93 3.21
C ASP A 88 -7.85 6.54 2.57
N LEU A 89 -7.52 5.51 3.36
CA LEU A 89 -7.26 4.16 2.86
C LEU A 89 -8.50 3.49 2.24
N ARG A 90 -9.71 3.76 2.79
CA ARG A 90 -10.95 3.16 2.30
C ARG A 90 -11.47 3.73 0.97
N ARG A 91 -10.83 4.74 0.41
CA ARG A 91 -11.28 5.39 -0.84
C ARG A 91 -11.40 4.37 -1.98
N PRO A 92 -12.51 4.44 -2.77
CA PRO A 92 -12.75 3.50 -3.87
C PRO A 92 -11.60 3.43 -4.88
N GLU A 93 -10.89 4.54 -5.09
CA GLU A 93 -9.76 4.66 -6.02
C GLU A 93 -8.56 3.79 -5.60
N LEU A 94 -8.42 3.47 -4.31
CA LEU A 94 -7.32 2.65 -3.78
C LEU A 94 -7.64 1.15 -3.79
N ARG A 95 -8.90 0.74 -3.94
CA ARG A 95 -9.31 -0.67 -3.80
C ARG A 95 -8.54 -1.65 -4.68
N GLN A 96 -8.19 -1.26 -5.90
CA GLN A 96 -7.43 -2.15 -6.79
C GLN A 96 -5.97 -2.29 -6.34
N LEU A 97 -5.40 -1.23 -5.77
CA LEU A 97 -4.06 -1.28 -5.17
C LEU A 97 -4.06 -2.12 -3.90
N GLU A 98 -5.09 -2.01 -3.06
CA GLU A 98 -5.25 -2.85 -1.87
C GLU A 98 -5.39 -4.33 -2.24
N ARG A 99 -6.16 -4.67 -3.28
CA ARG A 99 -6.23 -6.05 -3.80
C ARG A 99 -4.86 -6.56 -4.23
N LEU A 100 -4.11 -5.74 -4.98
CA LEU A 100 -2.75 -6.08 -5.38
C LEU A 100 -1.83 -6.27 -4.17
N PHE A 101 -1.93 -5.38 -3.17
CA PHE A 101 -1.17 -5.51 -1.93
C PHE A 101 -1.44 -6.87 -1.27
N PHE A 102 -2.71 -7.23 -1.04
CA PHE A 102 -3.05 -8.50 -0.40
C PHE A 102 -2.69 -9.73 -1.24
N GLU A 103 -2.76 -9.67 -2.57
CA GLU A 103 -2.25 -10.72 -3.46
C GLU A 103 -0.75 -10.93 -3.22
N CYS A 104 0.04 -9.86 -3.31
CA CYS A 104 1.49 -9.93 -3.13
C CYS A 104 1.86 -10.32 -1.69
N TYR A 105 1.15 -9.80 -0.69
CA TYR A 105 1.36 -10.11 0.71
C TYR A 105 1.05 -11.58 1.04
N SER A 106 -0.01 -12.14 0.46
CA SER A 106 -0.36 -13.57 0.59
C SER A 106 0.74 -14.47 0.03
N ARG A 107 1.27 -14.15 -1.14
CA ARG A 107 2.40 -14.88 -1.76
C ARG A 107 3.67 -14.78 -0.90
N ALA A 108 3.94 -13.59 -0.36
CA ALA A 108 5.04 -13.36 0.56
C ALA A 108 4.90 -14.18 1.86
N ALA A 109 3.70 -14.23 2.45
CA ALA A 109 3.42 -15.01 3.64
C ALA A 109 3.56 -16.54 3.43
N GLN A 110 3.43 -17.01 2.19
CA GLN A 110 3.69 -18.39 1.79
C GLN A 110 5.18 -18.67 1.49
N GLY A 111 6.05 -17.67 1.64
CA GLY A 111 7.49 -17.80 1.38
C GLY A 111 7.86 -17.74 -0.09
N GLU A 112 6.96 -17.26 -0.97
CA GLU A 112 7.21 -17.19 -2.40
C GLU A 112 8.17 -16.04 -2.74
N GLU A 113 9.34 -16.35 -3.30
CA GLU A 113 10.26 -15.34 -3.82
C GLU A 113 9.77 -14.81 -5.19
N PRO A 114 9.95 -13.52 -5.48
CA PRO A 114 10.65 -12.49 -4.69
C PRO A 114 9.72 -11.67 -3.76
N PHE A 115 8.50 -12.12 -3.47
CA PHE A 115 7.51 -11.36 -2.70
C PHE A 115 7.86 -11.23 -1.21
N THR A 116 8.64 -12.17 -0.65
CA THR A 116 9.09 -12.16 0.76
C THR A 116 9.71 -10.83 1.17
N ARG A 117 10.32 -10.09 0.26
CA ARG A 117 10.94 -8.79 0.53
C ARG A 117 9.93 -7.65 0.83
N ILE A 118 8.65 -7.83 0.51
CA ILE A 118 7.60 -6.85 0.82
C ILE A 118 7.34 -6.79 2.33
N ILE A 119 7.36 -7.93 3.03
CA ILE A 119 6.91 -8.07 4.43
C ILE A 119 7.63 -7.12 5.39
N PRO A 120 8.98 -7.02 5.39
CA PRO A 120 9.67 -6.12 6.31
C PRO A 120 9.27 -4.66 6.12
N GLY A 121 9.16 -4.20 4.88
CA GLY A 121 8.72 -2.84 4.57
C GLY A 121 7.28 -2.58 4.99
N ALA A 122 6.40 -3.55 4.71
CA ALA A 122 4.98 -3.44 4.99
C ALA A 122 4.62 -3.45 6.48
N VAL A 123 5.45 -3.99 7.37
CA VAL A 123 5.22 -3.99 8.83
C VAL A 123 6.16 -3.02 9.51
N ASP A 124 7.46 -3.25 9.38
CA ASP A 124 8.47 -2.49 10.11
C ASP A 124 8.57 -1.03 9.61
N GLY A 125 8.27 -0.80 8.32
CA GLY A 125 8.21 0.55 7.76
C GLY A 125 7.13 1.39 8.43
N TRP A 126 5.92 0.86 8.52
CA TRP A 126 4.79 1.52 9.18
C TRP A 126 5.05 1.79 10.65
N LEU A 127 5.56 0.80 11.39
CA LEU A 127 5.83 0.95 12.82
C LEU A 127 6.91 2.01 13.09
N ARG A 128 7.97 2.05 12.27
CA ARG A 128 9.02 3.08 12.40
C ARG A 128 8.49 4.48 12.10
N GLU A 129 7.61 4.63 11.10
CA GLU A 129 7.04 5.93 10.75
C GLU A 129 6.13 6.46 11.86
N VAL A 130 5.27 5.60 12.42
CA VAL A 130 4.43 5.96 13.57
C VAL A 130 5.29 6.31 14.79
N GLU A 131 6.35 5.55 15.09
CA GLU A 131 7.28 5.84 16.18
C GLU A 131 7.98 7.19 15.98
N ALA A 132 8.42 7.49 14.75
CA ALA A 132 9.16 8.72 14.45
C ALA A 132 8.29 9.98 14.58
N THR A 133 6.97 9.85 14.45
CA THR A 133 6.02 10.98 14.55
C THR A 133 5.35 11.10 15.92
N ALA A 134 5.53 10.12 16.82
CA ALA A 134 4.90 10.12 18.14
C ALA A 134 5.53 11.16 19.08
N ASP A 135 4.71 12.10 19.58
CA ASP A 135 5.08 13.09 20.61
C ASP A 135 4.89 12.56 22.05
N VAL A 136 4.36 11.36 22.20
CA VAL A 136 4.04 10.69 23.46
C VAL A 136 4.83 9.38 23.56
N PRO A 137 4.96 8.75 24.74
CA PRO A 137 5.57 7.45 24.83
C PRO A 137 4.97 6.47 23.84
N TYR A 138 5.77 6.01 22.89
CA TYR A 138 5.35 5.11 21.83
C TYR A 138 5.06 3.71 22.40
N ASP A 139 3.85 3.22 22.18
CA ASP A 139 3.48 1.82 22.44
C ASP A 139 3.47 1.02 21.14
N GLY A 140 4.57 0.33 20.87
CA GLY A 140 4.72 -0.50 19.67
C GLY A 140 3.69 -1.62 19.56
N ALA A 141 3.15 -2.12 20.68
CA ALA A 141 2.10 -3.14 20.66
C ALA A 141 0.77 -2.54 20.18
N MET A 142 0.42 -1.35 20.65
CA MET A 142 -0.78 -0.63 20.23
C MET A 142 -0.67 -0.17 18.76
N ALA A 143 0.48 0.32 18.33
CA ALA A 143 0.71 0.66 16.92
C ALA A 143 0.56 -0.58 16.01
N ARG A 144 1.13 -1.72 16.42
CA ARG A 144 0.97 -2.98 15.69
C ARG A 144 -0.47 -3.48 15.67
N LEU A 145 -1.21 -3.32 16.76
CA LEU A 145 -2.64 -3.66 16.82
C LEU A 145 -3.44 -2.77 15.85
N GLY A 146 -3.20 -1.46 15.84
CA GLY A 146 -3.82 -0.52 14.91
C GLY A 146 -3.57 -0.91 13.45
N LEU A 147 -2.31 -1.24 13.10
CA LEU A 147 -1.95 -1.73 11.76
C LEU A 147 -2.67 -3.05 11.41
N ALA A 148 -2.77 -3.99 12.37
CA ALA A 148 -3.46 -5.25 12.16
C ALA A 148 -4.97 -5.06 11.96
N VAL A 149 -5.60 -4.17 12.73
CA VAL A 149 -7.02 -3.81 12.55
C VAL A 149 -7.23 -3.16 11.18
N THR A 150 -6.41 -2.17 10.81
CA THR A 150 -6.48 -1.51 9.49
C THR A 150 -6.43 -2.52 8.35
N ARG A 151 -5.46 -3.42 8.37
CA ARG A 151 -5.30 -4.45 7.33
C ARG A 151 -6.45 -5.45 7.31
N GLY A 152 -6.94 -5.86 8.48
CA GLY A 152 -8.12 -6.73 8.57
C GLY A 152 -9.36 -6.09 7.95
N LEU A 153 -9.63 -4.82 8.27
CA LEU A 153 -10.75 -4.07 7.70
C LEU A 153 -10.59 -3.83 6.19
N LEU A 154 -9.38 -3.52 5.70
CA LEU A 154 -9.13 -3.37 4.27
C LEU A 154 -9.29 -4.69 3.52
N LEU A 155 -8.82 -5.80 4.08
CA LEU A 155 -9.00 -7.13 3.49
C LEU A 155 -10.49 -7.49 3.40
N ASP A 156 -11.25 -7.24 4.47
CA ASP A 156 -12.69 -7.45 4.49
C ASP A 156 -13.39 -6.57 3.44
N LEU A 157 -13.05 -5.28 3.38
CA LEU A 157 -13.59 -4.34 2.41
C LEU A 157 -13.35 -4.79 0.95
N VAL A 158 -12.14 -5.24 0.62
CA VAL A 158 -11.83 -5.66 -0.77
C VAL A 158 -12.41 -7.02 -1.12
N ALA A 159 -12.68 -7.87 -0.12
CA ALA A 159 -13.27 -9.19 -0.30
C ALA A 159 -14.80 -9.13 -0.43
N THR A 160 -15.46 -8.32 0.39
CA THR A 160 -16.92 -8.30 0.51
C THR A 160 -17.59 -7.16 -0.23
N ASN A 161 -16.89 -6.03 -0.40
CA ASN A 161 -17.42 -4.72 -0.81
C ASN A 161 -18.53 -4.20 0.15
N ASP A 162 -18.55 -4.62 1.41
CA ASP A 162 -19.47 -4.14 2.44
C ASP A 162 -18.91 -2.88 3.12
N ASP A 163 -19.03 -1.74 2.44
CA ASP A 163 -18.60 -0.45 2.96
C ASP A 163 -19.24 -0.11 4.31
N ALA A 164 -20.53 -0.38 4.46
CA ALA A 164 -21.28 -0.01 5.67
C ALA A 164 -20.86 -0.84 6.88
N GLY A 165 -20.73 -2.15 6.72
CA GLY A 165 -20.29 -3.05 7.79
C GLY A 165 -18.86 -2.77 8.24
N VAL A 166 -17.95 -2.56 7.28
CA VAL A 166 -16.55 -2.28 7.58
C VAL A 166 -16.39 -0.90 8.23
N ASP A 167 -17.13 0.13 7.79
CA ASP A 167 -17.13 1.45 8.43
C ASP A 167 -17.70 1.38 9.87
N ALA A 168 -18.72 0.59 10.10
CA ALA A 168 -19.24 0.38 11.45
C ALA A 168 -18.19 -0.26 12.38
N ALA A 169 -17.41 -1.22 11.86
CA ALA A 169 -16.32 -1.85 12.59
C ALA A 169 -15.15 -0.87 12.84
N ALA A 170 -14.77 -0.06 11.86
CA ALA A 170 -13.77 1.00 12.03
C ALA A 170 -14.19 2.01 13.12
N ASN A 171 -15.45 2.46 13.09
CA ASN A 171 -16.00 3.36 14.12
C ASN A 171 -16.04 2.71 15.51
N ALA A 172 -16.27 1.39 15.60
CA ALA A 172 -16.18 0.67 16.86
C ALA A 172 -14.76 0.68 17.43
N PHE A 173 -13.75 0.51 16.57
CA PHE A 173 -12.35 0.58 16.99
C PHE A 173 -11.95 2.00 17.42
N VAL A 174 -12.41 3.05 16.73
CA VAL A 174 -12.24 4.46 17.18
C VAL A 174 -12.76 4.66 18.60
N ARG A 175 -13.96 4.15 18.90
CA ARG A 175 -14.53 4.24 20.29
C ARG A 175 -13.66 3.53 21.33
N LEU A 176 -13.07 2.38 20.98
CA LEU A 176 -12.16 1.66 21.89
C LEU A 176 -10.86 2.44 22.15
N LEU A 177 -10.37 3.18 21.16
CA LEU A 177 -9.18 4.03 21.31
C LEU A 177 -9.45 5.30 22.14
N SER A 178 -10.72 5.69 22.32
CA SER A 178 -11.14 6.89 23.04
C SER A 178 -11.52 6.60 24.50
N SER A 179 -11.56 5.33 24.89
CA SER A 179 -11.92 4.89 26.26
C SER A 179 -10.70 4.72 27.13
#